data_9cd993cac8abb76f2c03317030ecd8ad
#
_entry.id   9cd993cac8abb76f2c03317030ecd8ad
#
_cell.length_a   1.000
_cell.length_b   1.000
_cell.length_c   1.000
_cell.angle_alpha   90.00
_cell.angle_beta   90.00
_cell.angle_gamma   90.00
#
_symmetry.space_group_name_H-M   'P 1'
#
loop_
_entity.id
_entity.type
_entity.pdbx_description
1 polymer ?
#
loop_
_entity_poly.entity_id
_entity_poly.type
_entity_poly.pdbx_seq_one_letter_code
_entity_poly.pdbx_strand_id
1 'polypeptide(L)'
;MDVQQFFATLTDVPWLLTTLDLIGIFFFATSGALLAARKQFDLVGSLALSLLAGLGGGFTRDILLDRGLPASLENPVYLAPPVLVSLLVYVKAIHPNRLNLTITLFDAAGLALFTVSGVMIAHAMGVHPVSTVVIAMVTALGGGVLRDIVANEVPSIFDPRGVYVLPTFLGAVLATVVAMNGALNAFTGFLIAFLIFAVRMIAYRYQWRFFGAEISQDKESLARLRRLATQAQEAAARRVERTLERRLRSPGAPAFPDDDTHGSYGPRQEYEDQVR
;
A
#
# COMPACT_ATOMS: atom_id res chain seq x y z
N MET A 1 -41.89 0.03 12.79
CA MET A 1 -41.15 -1.14 12.22
C MET A 1 -40.14 -1.50 13.26
N ASP A 2 -40.23 -2.70 13.82
CA ASP A 2 -39.36 -3.14 14.92
C ASP A 2 -37.91 -3.29 14.39
N VAL A 3 -36.95 -2.86 15.19
CA VAL A 3 -35.51 -2.94 14.83
C VAL A 3 -35.15 -4.36 14.40
N GLN A 4 -35.73 -5.40 15.01
CA GLN A 4 -35.54 -6.79 14.63
C GLN A 4 -36.16 -7.12 13.26
N GLN A 5 -37.29 -6.55 12.88
CA GLN A 5 -37.87 -6.73 11.55
C GLN A 5 -37.06 -6.03 10.44
N PHE A 6 -36.46 -4.87 10.76
CA PHE A 6 -35.57 -4.19 9.82
C PHE A 6 -34.27 -4.99 9.59
N PHE A 7 -33.71 -5.57 10.64
CA PHE A 7 -32.53 -6.42 10.51
C PHE A 7 -32.84 -7.75 9.83
N ALA A 8 -34.01 -8.34 10.07
CA ALA A 8 -34.47 -9.48 9.29
C ALA A 8 -34.54 -9.15 7.78
N THR A 9 -34.97 -7.94 7.41
CA THR A 9 -35.00 -7.52 6.01
C THR A 9 -33.60 -7.29 5.41
N LEU A 10 -32.60 -6.91 6.23
CA LEU A 10 -31.21 -6.80 5.78
C LEU A 10 -30.49 -8.17 5.78
N THR A 11 -30.84 -9.05 6.71
CA THR A 11 -30.37 -10.45 6.74
C THR A 11 -31.09 -11.33 5.70
N ASP A 12 -32.29 -10.94 5.27
CA ASP A 12 -33.00 -11.56 4.15
C ASP A 12 -32.40 -11.22 2.77
N VAL A 13 -31.32 -10.41 2.73
CA VAL A 13 -30.56 -10.15 1.52
C VAL A 13 -29.08 -10.54 1.74
N PRO A 14 -28.76 -11.81 2.08
CA PRO A 14 -27.38 -12.27 2.29
C PRO A 14 -26.52 -11.99 1.07
N TRP A 15 -27.09 -12.01 -0.13
CA TRP A 15 -26.41 -11.73 -1.38
C TRP A 15 -25.87 -10.31 -1.46
N LEU A 16 -26.52 -9.29 -0.84
CA LEU A 16 -26.06 -7.90 -0.90
C LEU A 16 -24.74 -7.73 -0.14
N LEU A 17 -24.66 -8.25 1.09
CA LEU A 17 -23.43 -8.20 1.89
C LEU A 17 -22.29 -8.97 1.19
N THR A 18 -22.60 -10.17 0.71
CA THR A 18 -21.63 -10.97 -0.07
C THR A 18 -21.16 -10.23 -1.31
N THR A 19 -22.06 -9.56 -2.03
CA THR A 19 -21.71 -8.78 -3.24
C THR A 19 -20.83 -7.59 -2.89
N LEU A 20 -21.17 -6.84 -1.84
CA LEU A 20 -20.35 -5.71 -1.38
C LEU A 20 -18.94 -6.17 -0.95
N ASP A 21 -18.87 -7.27 -0.20
CA ASP A 21 -17.59 -7.85 0.21
C ASP A 21 -16.79 -8.32 -1.02
N LEU A 22 -17.41 -9.02 -1.98
CA LEU A 22 -16.72 -9.49 -3.20
C LEU A 22 -16.19 -8.32 -4.05
N ILE A 23 -16.96 -7.26 -4.20
CA ILE A 23 -16.52 -6.05 -4.91
C ILE A 23 -15.37 -5.37 -4.15
N GLY A 24 -15.48 -5.25 -2.83
CA GLY A 24 -14.41 -4.71 -1.99
C GLY A 24 -13.13 -5.53 -2.08
N ILE A 25 -13.25 -6.87 -2.02
CA ILE A 25 -12.14 -7.81 -2.21
C ILE A 25 -11.51 -7.62 -3.60
N PHE A 26 -12.32 -7.52 -4.66
CA PHE A 26 -11.83 -7.30 -6.01
C PHE A 26 -10.98 -6.02 -6.10
N PHE A 27 -11.44 -4.93 -5.52
CA PHE A 27 -10.69 -3.66 -5.51
C PHE A 27 -9.38 -3.78 -4.72
N PHE A 28 -9.42 -4.29 -3.51
CA PHE A 28 -8.19 -4.46 -2.72
C PHE A 28 -7.22 -5.47 -3.34
N ALA A 29 -7.73 -6.59 -3.83
CA ALA A 29 -6.91 -7.59 -4.51
C ALA A 29 -6.22 -7.01 -5.75
N THR A 30 -6.94 -6.16 -6.52
CA THR A 30 -6.36 -5.45 -7.66
C THR A 30 -5.22 -4.55 -7.22
N SER A 31 -5.39 -3.79 -6.13
CA SER A 31 -4.31 -2.97 -5.60
C SER A 31 -3.10 -3.81 -5.16
N GLY A 32 -3.34 -5.00 -4.58
CA GLY A 32 -2.30 -5.96 -4.20
C GLY A 32 -1.54 -6.53 -5.39
N ALA A 33 -2.27 -7.00 -6.42
CA ALA A 33 -1.66 -7.52 -7.65
C ALA A 33 -0.82 -6.46 -8.38
N LEU A 34 -1.32 -5.23 -8.47
CA LEU A 34 -0.60 -4.11 -9.10
C LEU A 34 0.65 -3.72 -8.29
N LEU A 35 0.58 -3.78 -6.96
CA LEU A 35 1.75 -3.57 -6.10
C LEU A 35 2.79 -4.67 -6.29
N ALA A 36 2.38 -5.94 -6.38
CA ALA A 36 3.24 -7.06 -6.68
C ALA A 36 3.93 -6.89 -8.05
N ALA A 37 3.19 -6.47 -9.08
CA ALA A 37 3.74 -6.17 -10.39
C ALA A 37 4.76 -5.01 -10.34
N ARG A 38 4.50 -3.95 -9.54
CA ARG A 38 5.44 -2.85 -9.32
C ARG A 38 6.74 -3.32 -8.67
N LYS A 39 6.64 -4.31 -7.77
CA LYS A 39 7.77 -4.93 -7.07
C LYS A 39 8.44 -6.05 -7.88
N GLN A 40 7.93 -6.35 -9.07
CA GLN A 40 8.42 -7.44 -9.92
C GLN A 40 8.34 -8.82 -9.25
N PHE A 41 7.31 -9.04 -8.43
CA PHE A 41 7.04 -10.34 -7.84
C PHE A 41 6.54 -11.33 -8.92
N ASP A 42 6.78 -12.60 -8.70
CA ASP A 42 6.24 -13.68 -9.53
C ASP A 42 4.73 -13.87 -9.34
N LEU A 43 4.15 -14.85 -10.02
CA LEU A 43 2.73 -15.15 -9.93
C LEU A 43 2.30 -15.52 -8.50
N VAL A 44 3.13 -16.28 -7.78
CA VAL A 44 2.85 -16.73 -6.42
C VAL A 44 2.87 -15.54 -5.46
N GLY A 45 3.86 -14.66 -5.58
CA GLY A 45 3.95 -13.42 -4.82
C GLY A 45 2.80 -12.46 -5.13
N SER A 46 2.38 -12.37 -6.40
CA SER A 46 1.21 -11.58 -6.80
C SER A 46 -0.08 -12.12 -6.19
N LEU A 47 -0.27 -13.45 -6.23
CA LEU A 47 -1.42 -14.10 -5.61
C LEU A 47 -1.44 -13.89 -4.09
N ALA A 48 -0.31 -14.11 -3.42
CA ALA A 48 -0.21 -13.90 -1.97
C ALA A 48 -0.56 -12.45 -1.58
N LEU A 49 -0.04 -11.47 -2.31
CA LEU A 49 -0.30 -10.05 -2.02
C LEU A 49 -1.76 -9.67 -2.31
N SER A 50 -2.35 -10.25 -3.36
CA SER A 50 -3.78 -10.07 -3.69
C SER A 50 -4.69 -10.66 -2.63
N LEU A 51 -4.38 -11.87 -2.12
CA LEU A 51 -5.12 -12.52 -1.05
C LEU A 51 -5.04 -11.72 0.25
N LEU A 52 -3.84 -11.30 0.65
CA LEU A 52 -3.64 -10.50 1.86
C LEU A 52 -4.37 -9.15 1.79
N ALA A 53 -4.25 -8.46 0.66
CA ALA A 53 -4.94 -7.18 0.47
C ALA A 53 -6.48 -7.36 0.47
N GLY A 54 -6.97 -8.31 -0.31
CA GLY A 54 -8.41 -8.51 -0.50
C GLY A 54 -9.14 -9.10 0.70
N LEU A 55 -8.55 -10.12 1.31
CA LEU A 55 -9.22 -10.89 2.38
C LEU A 55 -8.82 -10.44 3.78
N GLY A 56 -7.63 -9.83 3.94
CA GLY A 56 -7.04 -9.55 5.25
C GLY A 56 -7.91 -8.69 6.16
N GLY A 57 -8.60 -7.68 5.61
CA GLY A 57 -9.50 -6.83 6.38
C GLY A 57 -10.74 -7.56 6.87
N GLY A 58 -11.42 -8.32 6.00
CA GLY A 58 -12.56 -9.14 6.34
C GLY A 58 -12.21 -10.26 7.32
N PHE A 59 -11.04 -10.89 7.12
CA PHE A 59 -10.52 -11.92 8.02
C PHE A 59 -10.32 -11.38 9.43
N THR A 60 -9.66 -10.24 9.56
CA THR A 60 -9.45 -9.58 10.85
C THR A 60 -10.76 -9.18 11.51
N ARG A 61 -11.73 -8.65 10.74
CA ARG A 61 -13.07 -8.32 11.21
C ARG A 61 -13.77 -9.53 11.81
N ASP A 62 -13.80 -10.66 11.08
CA ASP A 62 -14.55 -11.84 11.47
C ASP A 62 -13.95 -12.48 12.73
N ILE A 63 -12.62 -12.46 12.88
CA ILE A 63 -11.93 -12.87 14.11
C ILE A 63 -12.29 -11.94 15.29
N LEU A 64 -12.25 -10.61 15.10
CA LEU A 64 -12.57 -9.67 16.17
C LEU A 64 -14.03 -9.75 16.63
N LEU A 65 -14.93 -10.14 15.74
CA LEU A 65 -16.34 -10.31 16.01
C LEU A 65 -16.69 -11.70 16.56
N ASP A 66 -15.70 -12.59 16.68
CA ASP A 66 -15.91 -13.99 17.11
C ASP A 66 -17.02 -14.70 16.32
N ARG A 67 -17.03 -14.52 14.99
CA ARG A 67 -18.05 -15.07 14.09
C ARG A 67 -17.85 -16.55 13.78
N GLY A 68 -16.86 -17.20 14.40
CA GLY A 68 -16.43 -18.53 14.04
C GLY A 68 -15.44 -18.54 12.86
N LEU A 69 -15.69 -19.37 11.86
CA LEU A 69 -14.82 -19.39 10.68
C LEU A 69 -15.02 -18.14 9.84
N PRO A 70 -13.95 -17.43 9.43
CA PRO A 70 -14.07 -16.28 8.56
C PRO A 70 -14.80 -16.59 7.23
N ALA A 71 -15.66 -15.70 6.78
CA ALA A 71 -16.49 -15.89 5.58
C ALA A 71 -15.69 -16.29 4.33
N SER A 72 -14.46 -15.82 4.20
CA SER A 72 -13.56 -16.19 3.12
C SER A 72 -13.04 -17.63 3.16
N LEU A 73 -13.13 -18.29 4.30
CA LEU A 73 -12.81 -19.71 4.47
C LEU A 73 -14.08 -20.59 4.40
N GLU A 74 -15.24 -20.07 4.80
CA GLU A 74 -16.51 -20.76 4.67
C GLU A 74 -16.95 -20.89 3.21
N ASN A 75 -16.77 -19.82 2.43
CA ASN A 75 -17.23 -19.79 1.05
C ASN A 75 -16.06 -19.53 0.07
N PRO A 76 -15.66 -20.54 -0.73
CA PRO A 76 -14.56 -20.43 -1.68
C PRO A 76 -14.73 -19.31 -2.75
N VAL A 77 -15.95 -18.81 -2.95
CA VAL A 77 -16.24 -17.72 -3.90
C VAL A 77 -15.43 -16.46 -3.57
N TYR A 78 -15.12 -16.22 -2.31
CA TYR A 78 -14.29 -15.10 -1.87
C TYR A 78 -12.83 -15.18 -2.36
N LEU A 79 -12.35 -16.36 -2.71
CA LEU A 79 -11.00 -16.55 -3.27
C LEU A 79 -10.94 -16.22 -4.78
N ALA A 80 -12.09 -16.21 -5.46
CA ALA A 80 -12.13 -16.00 -6.90
C ALA A 80 -11.59 -14.61 -7.34
N PRO A 81 -11.97 -13.47 -6.74
CA PRO A 81 -11.44 -12.18 -7.15
C PRO A 81 -9.91 -12.06 -7.02
N PRO A 82 -9.23 -12.43 -5.90
CA PRO A 82 -7.78 -12.38 -5.81
C PRO A 82 -7.07 -13.26 -6.84
N VAL A 83 -7.57 -14.48 -7.07
CA VAL A 83 -6.99 -15.40 -8.07
C VAL A 83 -7.13 -14.82 -9.47
N LEU A 84 -8.34 -14.36 -9.83
CA LEU A 84 -8.60 -13.79 -11.14
C LEU A 84 -7.73 -12.56 -11.41
N VAL A 85 -7.67 -11.63 -10.46
CA VAL A 85 -6.93 -10.39 -10.65
C VAL A 85 -5.42 -10.62 -10.70
N SER A 86 -4.88 -11.49 -9.85
CA SER A 86 -3.45 -11.82 -9.89
C SER A 86 -3.06 -12.43 -11.25
N LEU A 87 -3.90 -13.29 -11.81
CA LEU A 87 -3.69 -13.87 -13.14
C LEU A 87 -3.76 -12.79 -14.24
N LEU A 88 -4.79 -11.93 -14.22
CA LEU A 88 -4.97 -10.87 -15.22
C LEU A 88 -3.80 -9.87 -15.22
N VAL A 89 -3.29 -9.51 -14.04
CA VAL A 89 -2.12 -8.63 -13.93
C VAL A 89 -0.85 -9.35 -14.39
N TYR A 90 -0.68 -10.61 -14.02
CA TYR A 90 0.49 -11.41 -14.42
C TYR A 90 0.59 -11.59 -15.93
N VAL A 91 -0.53 -11.92 -16.62
CA VAL A 91 -0.55 -12.04 -18.09
C VAL A 91 -0.54 -10.68 -18.81
N LYS A 92 -0.32 -9.59 -18.08
CA LYS A 92 -0.27 -8.20 -18.58
C LYS A 92 -1.56 -7.74 -19.25
N ALA A 93 -2.69 -8.36 -18.97
CA ALA A 93 -4.00 -7.91 -19.43
C ALA A 93 -4.39 -6.55 -18.78
N ILE A 94 -3.91 -6.31 -17.57
CA ILE A 94 -4.06 -5.03 -16.84
C ILE A 94 -2.69 -4.36 -16.78
N HIS A 95 -2.48 -3.32 -17.60
CA HIS A 95 -1.20 -2.59 -17.69
C HIS A 95 -1.44 -1.08 -17.63
N PRO A 96 -1.67 -0.53 -16.42
CA PRO A 96 -1.97 0.90 -16.31
C PRO A 96 -0.71 1.76 -16.54
N ASN A 97 -0.86 2.79 -17.38
CA ASN A 97 0.21 3.77 -17.65
C ASN A 97 0.63 4.57 -16.41
N ARG A 98 -0.22 4.63 -15.37
CA ARG A 98 0.01 5.35 -14.12
C ARG A 98 -0.19 4.42 -12.92
N LEU A 99 0.72 3.48 -12.76
CA LEU A 99 0.61 2.38 -11.80
C LEU A 99 0.30 2.85 -10.37
N ASN A 100 1.01 3.87 -9.86
CA ASN A 100 0.80 4.38 -8.50
C ASN A 100 -0.60 4.98 -8.30
N LEU A 101 -1.10 5.75 -9.28
CA LEU A 101 -2.46 6.30 -9.22
C LEU A 101 -3.51 5.18 -9.23
N THR A 102 -3.31 4.17 -10.07
CA THR A 102 -4.22 3.04 -10.18
C THR A 102 -4.26 2.22 -8.90
N ILE A 103 -3.11 1.92 -8.29
CA ILE A 103 -3.04 1.26 -6.97
C ILE A 103 -3.83 2.06 -5.94
N THR A 104 -3.62 3.38 -5.85
CA THR A 104 -4.32 4.25 -4.90
C THR A 104 -5.84 4.29 -5.16
N LEU A 105 -6.25 4.29 -6.42
CA LEU A 105 -7.66 4.32 -6.80
C LEU A 105 -8.38 3.04 -6.38
N PHE A 106 -7.79 1.88 -6.67
CA PHE A 106 -8.36 0.59 -6.28
C PHE A 106 -8.34 0.39 -4.76
N ASP A 107 -7.28 0.83 -4.09
CA ASP A 107 -7.17 0.85 -2.64
C ASP A 107 -8.27 1.72 -2.01
N ALA A 108 -8.48 2.93 -2.51
CA ALA A 108 -9.51 3.85 -2.02
C ALA A 108 -10.93 3.30 -2.20
N ALA A 109 -11.19 2.62 -3.32
CA ALA A 109 -12.49 2.00 -3.56
C ALA A 109 -12.75 0.82 -2.62
N GLY A 110 -11.76 -0.05 -2.43
CA GLY A 110 -11.84 -1.17 -1.48
C GLY A 110 -12.05 -0.68 -0.04
N LEU A 111 -11.28 0.32 0.37
CA LEU A 111 -11.38 0.97 1.68
C LEU A 111 -12.79 1.53 1.94
N ALA A 112 -13.36 2.24 0.96
CA ALA A 112 -14.70 2.84 1.09
C ALA A 112 -15.78 1.75 1.28
N LEU A 113 -15.75 0.69 0.48
CA LEU A 113 -16.71 -0.41 0.58
C LEU A 113 -16.55 -1.19 1.89
N PHE A 114 -15.33 -1.49 2.30
CA PHE A 114 -15.08 -2.23 3.53
C PHE A 114 -15.38 -1.41 4.79
N THR A 115 -15.32 -0.09 4.72
CA THR A 115 -15.82 0.77 5.82
C THR A 115 -17.30 0.55 6.04
N VAL A 116 -18.10 0.59 4.98
CA VAL A 116 -19.56 0.42 5.06
C VAL A 116 -19.92 -1.02 5.42
N SER A 117 -19.32 -2.02 4.78
CA SER A 117 -19.53 -3.44 5.09
C SER A 117 -19.17 -3.75 6.55
N GLY A 118 -18.04 -3.22 7.05
CA GLY A 118 -17.65 -3.38 8.44
C GLY A 118 -18.66 -2.82 9.44
N VAL A 119 -19.21 -1.64 9.15
CA VAL A 119 -20.31 -1.06 9.98
C VAL A 119 -21.55 -1.93 9.91
N MET A 120 -21.98 -2.33 8.72
CA MET A 120 -23.20 -3.15 8.55
C MET A 120 -23.13 -4.44 9.35
N ILE A 121 -22.01 -5.15 9.26
CA ILE A 121 -21.82 -6.44 9.93
C ILE A 121 -21.70 -6.26 11.45
N ALA A 122 -20.88 -5.32 11.95
CA ALA A 122 -20.69 -5.10 13.37
C ALA A 122 -21.99 -4.60 14.03
N HIS A 123 -22.73 -3.70 13.35
CA HIS A 123 -24.00 -3.21 13.84
C HIS A 123 -25.07 -4.31 13.87
N ALA A 124 -25.15 -5.18 12.86
CA ALA A 124 -26.07 -6.31 12.82
C ALA A 124 -25.80 -7.33 13.94
N MET A 125 -24.57 -7.42 14.43
CA MET A 125 -24.20 -8.24 15.60
C MET A 125 -24.46 -7.57 16.94
N GLY A 126 -25.07 -6.37 16.96
CA GLY A 126 -25.39 -5.64 18.19
C GLY A 126 -24.16 -5.05 18.89
N VAL A 127 -23.06 -4.87 18.20
CA VAL A 127 -21.83 -4.28 18.76
C VAL A 127 -22.07 -2.83 19.13
N HIS A 128 -21.49 -2.39 20.26
CA HIS A 128 -21.60 -1.00 20.71
C HIS A 128 -21.14 -0.01 19.62
N PRO A 129 -21.80 1.13 19.39
CA PRO A 129 -21.51 2.04 18.27
C PRO A 129 -20.05 2.47 18.15
N VAL A 130 -19.38 2.76 19.28
CA VAL A 130 -17.95 3.13 19.26
C VAL A 130 -17.09 1.96 18.76
N SER A 131 -17.38 0.75 19.22
CA SER A 131 -16.68 -0.46 18.77
C SER A 131 -17.00 -0.79 17.32
N THR A 132 -18.22 -0.49 16.84
CA THR A 132 -18.61 -0.62 15.43
C THR A 132 -17.72 0.25 14.55
N VAL A 133 -17.45 1.50 14.93
CA VAL A 133 -16.53 2.39 14.20
C VAL A 133 -15.11 1.79 14.16
N VAL A 134 -14.62 1.29 15.30
CA VAL A 134 -13.27 0.68 15.36
C VAL A 134 -13.18 -0.56 14.46
N ILE A 135 -14.17 -1.45 14.51
CA ILE A 135 -14.22 -2.66 13.68
C ILE A 135 -14.28 -2.30 12.19
N ALA A 136 -15.10 -1.30 11.83
CA ALA A 136 -15.18 -0.81 10.45
C ALA A 136 -13.82 -0.26 9.97
N MET A 137 -13.12 0.49 10.81
CA MET A 137 -11.77 0.99 10.50
C MET A 137 -10.77 -0.16 10.32
N VAL A 138 -10.76 -1.14 11.24
CA VAL A 138 -9.86 -2.29 11.14
C VAL A 138 -10.17 -3.09 9.87
N THR A 139 -11.45 -3.28 9.54
CA THR A 139 -11.87 -3.96 8.31
C THR A 139 -11.35 -3.24 7.07
N ALA A 140 -11.52 -1.91 7.01
CA ALA A 140 -11.15 -1.10 5.87
C ALA A 140 -9.63 -0.93 5.71
N LEU A 141 -8.90 -0.78 6.80
CA LEU A 141 -7.47 -0.50 6.78
C LEU A 141 -6.61 -1.77 6.78
N GLY A 142 -7.12 -2.87 7.37
CA GLY A 142 -6.36 -4.08 7.66
C GLY A 142 -5.75 -4.73 6.42
N GLY A 143 -6.51 -4.87 5.34
CA GLY A 143 -6.02 -5.46 4.09
C GLY A 143 -4.87 -4.65 3.48
N GLY A 144 -5.01 -3.32 3.42
CA GLY A 144 -3.96 -2.43 2.93
C GLY A 144 -2.69 -2.45 3.77
N VAL A 145 -2.84 -2.47 5.10
CA VAL A 145 -1.71 -2.56 6.04
C VAL A 145 -0.96 -3.88 5.88
N LEU A 146 -1.66 -5.01 5.84
CA LEU A 146 -1.04 -6.33 5.65
C LEU A 146 -0.30 -6.39 4.30
N ARG A 147 -0.93 -5.90 3.24
CA ARG A 147 -0.32 -5.79 1.91
C ARG A 147 1.00 -5.01 1.95
N ASP A 148 0.98 -3.80 2.53
CA ASP A 148 2.12 -2.90 2.54
C ASP A 148 3.27 -3.48 3.38
N ILE A 149 2.98 -4.08 4.55
CA ILE A 149 3.99 -4.74 5.40
C ILE A 149 4.68 -5.87 4.64
N VAL A 150 3.91 -6.78 4.01
CA VAL A 150 4.48 -7.91 3.27
C VAL A 150 5.24 -7.46 2.03
N ALA A 151 4.80 -6.37 1.38
CA ALA A 151 5.50 -5.76 0.27
C ALA A 151 6.76 -4.97 0.68
N ASN A 152 7.10 -4.94 1.99
CA ASN A 152 8.18 -4.12 2.55
C ASN A 152 8.05 -2.65 2.16
N GLU A 153 6.86 -2.10 2.35
CA GLU A 153 6.57 -0.67 2.20
C GLU A 153 6.05 -0.09 3.52
N VAL A 154 6.25 1.20 3.71
CA VAL A 154 5.64 1.89 4.86
C VAL A 154 4.12 1.89 4.64
N PRO A 155 3.33 1.31 5.57
CA PRO A 155 1.90 1.28 5.40
C PRO A 155 1.30 2.66 5.17
N SER A 156 0.37 2.74 4.21
CA SER A 156 -0.26 3.99 3.77
C SER A 156 -0.97 4.75 4.90
N ILE A 157 -1.30 4.07 6.00
CA ILE A 157 -1.87 4.71 7.22
C ILE A 157 -0.90 5.67 7.91
N PHE A 158 0.41 5.50 7.70
CA PHE A 158 1.48 6.34 8.27
C PHE A 158 2.00 7.39 7.27
N ASP A 159 1.52 7.39 6.01
CA ASP A 159 1.95 8.38 5.03
C ASP A 159 1.30 9.74 5.33
N PRO A 160 2.08 10.77 5.71
CA PRO A 160 1.55 12.10 6.00
C PRO A 160 1.03 12.83 4.74
N ARG A 161 1.33 12.30 3.55
CA ARG A 161 1.00 12.90 2.24
C ARG A 161 -0.36 12.47 1.70
N GLY A 162 -1.16 11.83 2.48
CA GLY A 162 -2.51 11.46 2.04
C GLY A 162 -3.33 11.18 3.27
N VAL A 163 -4.36 11.98 3.48
CA VAL A 163 -5.31 11.78 4.56
C VAL A 163 -5.98 10.42 4.38
N TYR A 164 -5.32 9.34 4.85
CA TYR A 164 -5.75 7.95 4.63
C TYR A 164 -6.82 7.54 5.64
N VAL A 165 -6.53 7.77 6.91
CA VAL A 165 -7.35 7.31 8.03
C VAL A 165 -8.58 8.20 8.26
N LEU A 166 -8.45 9.51 8.05
CA LEU A 166 -9.51 10.46 8.41
C LEU A 166 -10.80 10.28 7.60
N PRO A 167 -10.78 10.15 6.25
CA PRO A 167 -12.01 9.86 5.50
C PRO A 167 -12.67 8.55 5.92
N THR A 168 -11.88 7.53 6.23
CA THR A 168 -12.35 6.24 6.73
C THR A 168 -13.02 6.39 8.09
N PHE A 169 -12.38 7.11 9.01
CA PHE A 169 -12.93 7.37 10.35
C PHE A 169 -14.25 8.14 10.27
N LEU A 170 -14.27 9.27 9.54
CA LEU A 170 -15.49 10.07 9.39
C LEU A 170 -16.60 9.30 8.67
N GLY A 171 -16.23 8.50 7.67
CA GLY A 171 -17.17 7.63 6.97
C GLY A 171 -17.73 6.53 7.86
N ALA A 172 -16.90 5.90 8.70
CA ALA A 172 -17.33 4.89 9.67
C ALA A 172 -18.28 5.49 10.72
N VAL A 173 -17.95 6.69 11.24
CA VAL A 173 -18.86 7.41 12.16
C VAL A 173 -20.19 7.73 11.50
N LEU A 174 -20.17 8.31 10.28
CA LEU A 174 -21.37 8.63 9.54
C LEU A 174 -22.23 7.39 9.27
N ALA A 175 -21.61 6.31 8.78
CA ALA A 175 -22.31 5.05 8.51
C ALA A 175 -22.93 4.47 9.79
N THR A 176 -22.21 4.54 10.93
CA THR A 176 -22.70 4.05 12.22
C THR A 176 -23.90 4.88 12.70
N VAL A 177 -23.85 6.22 12.59
CA VAL A 177 -24.98 7.09 12.94
C VAL A 177 -26.18 6.78 12.06
N VAL A 178 -25.99 6.59 10.76
CA VAL A 178 -27.07 6.23 9.82
C VAL A 178 -27.64 4.86 10.16
N ALA A 179 -26.80 3.89 10.54
CA ALA A 179 -27.23 2.56 10.98
C ALA A 179 -28.08 2.62 12.27
N MET A 180 -27.65 3.40 13.27
CA MET A 180 -28.40 3.58 14.53
C MET A 180 -29.80 4.16 14.31
N ASN A 181 -30.00 4.96 13.27
CA ASN A 181 -31.30 5.50 12.90
C ASN A 181 -32.10 4.56 11.97
N GLY A 182 -31.64 3.35 11.73
CA GLY A 182 -32.30 2.39 10.85
C GLY A 182 -32.35 2.80 9.38
N ALA A 183 -31.51 3.75 8.97
CA ALA A 183 -31.52 4.31 7.61
C ALA A 183 -30.40 3.73 6.72
N LEU A 184 -29.56 2.85 7.27
CA LEU A 184 -28.48 2.22 6.51
C LEU A 184 -29.05 1.10 5.63
N ASN A 185 -29.08 1.33 4.34
CA ASN A 185 -29.50 0.39 3.30
C ASN A 185 -28.51 0.40 2.14
N ALA A 186 -28.77 -0.37 1.09
CA ALA A 186 -27.87 -0.44 -0.07
C ALA A 186 -27.57 0.93 -0.71
N PHE A 187 -28.58 1.79 -0.83
CA PHE A 187 -28.43 3.10 -1.45
C PHE A 187 -27.63 4.06 -0.55
N THR A 188 -28.00 4.19 0.73
CA THR A 188 -27.29 5.06 1.68
C THR A 188 -25.87 4.56 1.93
N GLY A 189 -25.66 3.24 2.01
CA GLY A 189 -24.34 2.62 2.10
C GLY A 189 -23.46 2.94 0.88
N PHE A 190 -24.02 2.82 -0.33
CA PHE A 190 -23.30 3.21 -1.56
C PHE A 190 -22.96 4.70 -1.57
N LEU A 191 -23.87 5.57 -1.16
CA LEU A 191 -23.64 7.02 -1.09
C LEU A 191 -22.51 7.36 -0.11
N ILE A 192 -22.48 6.71 1.06
CA ILE A 192 -21.42 6.90 2.06
C ILE A 192 -20.09 6.36 1.51
N ALA A 193 -20.07 5.18 0.89
CA ALA A 193 -18.87 4.64 0.27
C ALA A 193 -18.35 5.57 -0.83
N PHE A 194 -19.23 6.08 -1.68
CA PHE A 194 -18.85 7.05 -2.71
C PHE A 194 -18.28 8.35 -2.10
N LEU A 195 -18.84 8.84 -1.01
CA LEU A 195 -18.34 10.02 -0.30
C LEU A 195 -16.92 9.77 0.26
N ILE A 196 -16.70 8.62 0.92
CA ILE A 196 -15.38 8.23 1.43
C ILE A 196 -14.37 8.18 0.28
N PHE A 197 -14.73 7.51 -0.82
CA PHE A 197 -13.89 7.40 -2.01
C PHE A 197 -13.57 8.77 -2.61
N ALA A 198 -14.58 9.63 -2.79
CA ALA A 198 -14.42 10.96 -3.37
C ALA A 198 -13.50 11.85 -2.51
N VAL A 199 -13.73 11.89 -1.19
CA VAL A 199 -12.88 12.66 -0.27
C VAL A 199 -11.44 12.14 -0.31
N ARG A 200 -11.26 10.83 -0.35
CA ARG A 200 -9.93 10.19 -0.45
C ARG A 200 -9.22 10.58 -1.75
N MET A 201 -9.93 10.55 -2.89
CA MET A 201 -9.35 10.91 -4.19
C MET A 201 -9.05 12.41 -4.30
N ILE A 202 -9.89 13.25 -3.72
CA ILE A 202 -9.66 14.70 -3.62
C ILE A 202 -8.42 14.95 -2.75
N ALA A 203 -8.34 14.34 -1.57
CA ALA A 203 -7.20 14.47 -0.68
C ALA A 203 -5.89 14.03 -1.36
N TYR A 204 -5.92 12.92 -2.11
CA TYR A 204 -4.79 12.45 -2.92
C TYR A 204 -4.42 13.45 -4.02
N ARG A 205 -5.40 14.00 -4.74
CA ARG A 205 -5.17 14.95 -5.85
C ARG A 205 -4.56 16.26 -5.40
N TYR A 206 -5.03 16.77 -4.23
CA TYR A 206 -4.55 18.04 -3.67
C TYR A 206 -3.41 17.86 -2.68
N GLN A 207 -2.91 16.62 -2.48
CA GLN A 207 -1.80 16.32 -1.57
C GLN A 207 -2.02 16.92 -0.17
N TRP A 208 -3.24 16.77 0.36
CA TRP A 208 -3.56 17.27 1.70
C TRP A 208 -2.63 16.62 2.70
N ARG A 209 -1.96 17.45 3.49
CA ARG A 209 -1.13 17.01 4.61
C ARG A 209 -1.89 17.27 5.89
N PHE A 210 -2.10 16.24 6.69
CA PHE A 210 -2.53 16.40 8.06
C PHE A 210 -1.32 16.66 8.95
N PHE A 211 -1.53 17.36 10.07
CA PHE A 211 -0.46 17.73 11.00
C PHE A 211 0.44 16.53 11.31
N GLY A 212 1.53 16.39 10.59
CA GLY A 212 2.63 15.54 10.98
C GLY A 212 3.32 16.23 12.16
N ALA A 213 3.75 15.49 13.17
CA ALA A 213 4.74 16.01 14.07
C ALA A 213 5.94 16.38 13.20
N GLU A 214 6.11 17.67 12.88
CA GLU A 214 7.37 18.20 12.42
C GLU A 214 8.34 18.03 13.58
N ILE A 215 8.89 16.81 13.71
CA ILE A 215 10.21 16.72 14.28
C ILE A 215 11.03 17.51 13.26
N SER A 216 11.34 18.74 13.61
CA SER A 216 12.38 19.50 12.98
C SER A 216 13.62 18.62 13.06
N GLN A 217 13.74 17.70 12.11
CA GLN A 217 15.05 17.13 11.80
C GLN A 217 15.81 18.35 11.32
N ASP A 218 16.57 18.84 12.26
CA ASP A 218 17.38 20.01 12.19
C ASP A 218 18.03 20.03 10.80
N LYS A 219 17.42 20.78 9.86
CA LYS A 219 17.97 20.96 8.51
C LYS A 219 19.41 21.42 8.60
N GLU A 220 19.73 22.04 9.72
CA GLU A 220 21.08 22.45 10.11
C GLU A 220 21.99 21.27 10.46
N SER A 221 21.49 20.25 11.14
CA SER A 221 22.26 19.04 11.46
C SER A 221 22.56 18.22 10.21
N LEU A 222 21.58 18.05 9.31
CA LEU A 222 21.79 17.39 8.02
C LEU A 222 22.71 18.20 7.11
N ALA A 223 22.58 19.51 7.07
CA ALA A 223 23.49 20.37 6.34
C ALA A 223 24.91 20.33 6.92
N ARG A 224 25.02 20.25 8.26
CA ARG A 224 26.30 20.09 8.96
C ARG A 224 26.95 18.75 8.65
N LEU A 225 26.21 17.66 8.69
CA LEU A 225 26.71 16.32 8.34
C LEU A 225 27.14 16.24 6.87
N ARG A 226 26.38 16.82 5.95
CA ARG A 226 26.77 16.91 4.53
C ARG A 226 28.07 17.71 4.34
N ARG A 227 28.21 18.86 5.00
CA ARG A 227 29.46 19.65 4.97
C ARG A 227 30.66 18.89 5.50
N LEU A 228 30.49 18.16 6.63
CA LEU A 228 31.54 17.33 7.22
C LEU A 228 31.93 16.17 6.32
N ALA A 229 30.96 15.52 5.66
CA ALA A 229 31.23 14.46 4.70
C ALA A 229 32.03 14.98 3.47
N THR A 230 31.65 16.14 2.92
CA THR A 230 32.38 16.77 1.81
C THR A 230 33.80 17.15 2.22
N GLN A 231 33.99 17.75 3.39
CA GLN A 231 35.32 18.10 3.91
C GLN A 231 36.19 16.85 4.14
N ALA A 232 35.60 15.76 4.64
CA ALA A 232 36.32 14.51 4.82
C ALA A 232 36.76 13.88 3.46
N GLN A 233 35.92 13.95 2.44
CA GLN A 233 36.27 13.50 1.09
C GLN A 233 37.39 14.34 0.47
N GLU A 234 37.33 15.67 0.59
CA GLU A 234 38.39 16.55 0.11
C GLU A 234 39.71 16.34 0.85
N ALA A 235 39.65 16.13 2.16
CA ALA A 235 40.85 15.85 2.95
C ALA A 235 41.47 14.51 2.60
N ALA A 236 40.66 13.50 2.31
CA ALA A 236 41.14 12.20 1.83
C ALA A 236 41.78 12.31 0.43
N ALA A 237 41.15 13.03 -0.49
CA ALA A 237 41.70 13.28 -1.82
C ALA A 237 43.05 13.98 -1.77
N ARG A 238 43.20 15.04 -0.96
CA ARG A 238 44.47 15.77 -0.75
C ARG A 238 45.54 14.89 -0.09
N ARG A 239 45.16 13.92 0.75
CA ARG A 239 46.11 12.97 1.32
C ARG A 239 46.65 12.01 0.27
N VAL A 240 45.79 11.49 -0.58
CA VAL A 240 46.17 10.60 -1.69
C VAL A 240 47.09 11.33 -2.65
N GLU A 241 46.76 12.57 -3.04
CA GLU A 241 47.55 13.40 -3.93
C GLU A 241 48.96 13.66 -3.36
N ARG A 242 49.08 14.09 -2.09
CA ARG A 242 50.38 14.25 -1.41
C ARG A 242 51.20 12.97 -1.31
N THR A 243 50.51 11.84 -1.15
CA THR A 243 51.21 10.52 -1.09
C THR A 243 51.75 10.14 -2.44
N LEU A 244 51.00 10.38 -3.52
CA LEU A 244 51.43 10.19 -4.88
C LEU A 244 52.60 11.09 -5.24
N GLU A 245 52.52 12.40 -4.94
CA GLU A 245 53.61 13.36 -5.16
C GLU A 245 54.90 12.96 -4.40
N ARG A 246 54.77 12.49 -3.14
CA ARG A 246 55.95 12.00 -2.39
C ARG A 246 56.57 10.76 -3.03
N ARG A 247 55.78 9.83 -3.55
CA ARG A 247 56.27 8.65 -4.25
C ARG A 247 56.98 9.00 -5.55
N LEU A 248 56.44 9.96 -6.29
CA LEU A 248 57.05 10.43 -7.55
C LEU A 248 58.34 11.22 -7.34
N ARG A 249 58.54 11.85 -6.17
CA ARG A 249 59.78 12.62 -5.83
C ARG A 249 60.85 11.80 -5.09
N SER A 250 60.59 10.56 -4.72
CA SER A 250 61.59 9.73 -4.03
C SER A 250 62.68 9.28 -5.02
N PRO A 251 63.98 9.52 -4.72
CA PRO A 251 65.08 9.02 -5.56
C PRO A 251 65.10 7.50 -5.46
N GLY A 252 64.59 6.81 -6.45
CA GLY A 252 64.45 5.35 -6.47
C GLY A 252 63.05 4.86 -6.87
N ALA A 253 62.17 5.76 -7.34
CA ALA A 253 60.94 5.32 -7.98
C ALA A 253 61.29 4.44 -9.19
N PRO A 254 60.76 3.21 -9.32
CA PRO A 254 60.98 2.42 -10.52
C PRO A 254 60.51 3.24 -11.72
N ALA A 255 61.40 3.42 -12.71
CA ALA A 255 61.02 3.99 -13.98
C ALA A 255 59.86 3.17 -14.52
N PHE A 256 58.79 3.82 -14.94
CA PHE A 256 57.76 3.13 -15.73
C PHE A 256 58.48 2.48 -16.91
N PRO A 257 58.29 1.19 -17.18
CA PRO A 257 58.82 0.60 -18.37
C PRO A 257 58.37 1.45 -19.57
N ASP A 258 59.34 1.97 -20.33
CA ASP A 258 59.08 2.67 -21.59
C ASP A 258 58.21 1.72 -22.43
N ASP A 259 57.03 2.19 -22.79
CA ASP A 259 56.03 1.48 -23.58
C ASP A 259 56.43 1.47 -25.07
N ASP A 260 57.62 0.94 -25.35
CA ASP A 260 58.13 0.74 -26.72
C ASP A 260 57.82 -0.67 -27.27
N THR A 261 56.84 -1.36 -26.66
CA THR A 261 56.28 -2.55 -27.31
C THR A 261 54.94 -2.22 -27.94
N HIS A 262 54.99 -1.68 -29.14
CA HIS A 262 53.89 -1.75 -30.10
C HIS A 262 53.56 -3.24 -30.39
N GLY A 263 52.88 -3.88 -29.46
CA GLY A 263 52.24 -5.18 -29.59
C GLY A 263 50.75 -4.99 -29.74
N SER A 264 50.30 -5.07 -30.97
CA SER A 264 48.93 -5.28 -31.44
C SER A 264 47.99 -5.91 -30.38
N TYR A 265 47.21 -5.09 -29.71
CA TYR A 265 45.96 -5.54 -29.07
C TYR A 265 44.81 -5.08 -29.93
N GLY A 266 44.07 -6.04 -30.47
CA GLY A 266 42.87 -5.85 -31.27
C GLY A 266 41.72 -5.15 -30.51
N PRO A 267 40.67 -4.72 -31.21
CA PRO A 267 39.74 -3.75 -30.72
C PRO A 267 38.90 -4.27 -29.57
N ARG A 268 38.65 -3.40 -28.59
CA ARG A 268 37.70 -3.50 -27.46
C ARG A 268 36.26 -3.69 -27.93
N GLN A 269 35.90 -4.89 -28.37
CA GLN A 269 34.52 -5.23 -28.73
C GLN A 269 33.85 -6.29 -27.84
N GLU A 270 34.56 -6.85 -26.85
CA GLU A 270 34.00 -7.94 -26.03
C GLU A 270 33.41 -7.52 -24.67
N TYR A 271 33.40 -6.23 -24.31
CA TYR A 271 32.96 -5.79 -23.00
C TYR A 271 31.57 -5.11 -23.00
N GLU A 272 30.98 -4.87 -24.17
CA GLU A 272 29.64 -4.24 -24.26
C GLU A 272 28.48 -5.25 -24.35
N ASP A 273 28.74 -6.53 -24.58
CA ASP A 273 27.69 -7.54 -24.72
C ASP A 273 27.30 -8.27 -23.41
N GLN A 274 27.91 -7.91 -22.28
CA GLN A 274 27.53 -8.50 -20.96
C GLN A 274 26.69 -7.57 -20.07
N VAL A 275 26.29 -6.40 -20.54
CA VAL A 275 25.46 -5.43 -19.79
C VAL A 275 24.24 -5.01 -20.61
N ARG A 276 23.62 -5.94 -21.32
CA ARG A 276 22.26 -5.78 -21.85
C ARG A 276 21.30 -6.83 -21.31
#